data_056431468425eae87ee626b67b7e2366
#
_entry.id   056431468425eae87ee626b67b7e2366
#
_cell.length_a   1.000
_cell.length_b   1.000
_cell.length_c   1.000
_cell.angle_alpha   90.00
_cell.angle_beta   90.00
_cell.angle_gamma   90.00
#
_symmetry.space_group_name_H-M   'P 1'
#
loop_
_entity.id
_entity.type
_entity.pdbx_description
1 polymer ?
#
loop_
_entity_poly.entity_id
_entity_poly.type
_entity_poly.pdbx_seq_one_letter_code
_entity_poly.pdbx_strand_id
1 'polypeptide(L)'
;MQNSAKIKRYFRIIEFVQNHPKPTPKLLKERLEDDGFIQSKRTIERALEEIRNEFFIDINYDRKKKQYVVSDEEEGYTQELIRYFKLNYQAETLVSNLGSSKKLSNNISYDFEKQIQGTQFIGDILQAISSKRTIKVRHQKFEDEEASERILAPYLLKEFKGRWYILGEVLHESEKLK
;
A
#
# COMPACT_ATOMS: atom_id res chain seq x y z
N MET A 1 -13.48 -9.24 6.90
CA MET A 1 -12.70 -10.49 6.80
C MET A 1 -12.45 -10.99 5.36
N GLN A 2 -13.39 -10.93 4.42
CA GLN A 2 -13.16 -11.38 3.03
C GLN A 2 -12.10 -10.56 2.26
N ASN A 3 -12.00 -9.25 2.48
CA ASN A 3 -11.01 -8.39 1.80
C ASN A 3 -9.56 -8.70 2.17
N SER A 4 -9.29 -9.07 3.42
CA SER A 4 -7.94 -9.40 3.89
C SER A 4 -7.39 -10.65 3.19
N ALA A 5 -8.17 -11.72 3.07
CA ALA A 5 -7.74 -12.93 2.37
C ALA A 5 -7.53 -12.71 0.86
N LYS A 6 -8.35 -11.84 0.25
CA LYS A 6 -8.23 -11.43 -1.16
C LYS A 6 -6.90 -10.69 -1.39
N ILE A 7 -6.60 -9.69 -0.56
CA ILE A 7 -5.37 -8.89 -0.63
C ILE A 7 -4.14 -9.76 -0.38
N LYS A 8 -4.18 -10.66 0.61
CA LYS A 8 -3.08 -11.62 0.87
C LYS A 8 -2.78 -12.48 -0.35
N ARG A 9 -3.81 -13.01 -1.01
CA ARG A 9 -3.65 -13.80 -2.23
C ARG A 9 -3.01 -12.99 -3.35
N TYR A 10 -3.43 -11.74 -3.57
CA TYR A 10 -2.83 -10.88 -4.60
C TYR A 10 -1.36 -10.61 -4.32
N PHE A 11 -1.04 -10.27 -3.09
CA PHE A 11 0.34 -10.10 -2.67
C PHE A 11 1.19 -11.34 -2.96
N ARG A 12 0.69 -12.54 -2.62
CA ARG A 12 1.40 -13.80 -2.88
C ARG A 12 1.63 -14.07 -4.36
N ILE A 13 0.66 -13.75 -5.20
CA ILE A 13 0.79 -13.84 -6.65
C ILE A 13 1.88 -12.91 -7.17
N ILE A 14 1.81 -11.64 -6.79
CA ILE A 14 2.76 -10.61 -7.23
C ILE A 14 4.18 -10.94 -6.74
N GLU A 15 4.33 -11.24 -5.46
CA GLU A 15 5.61 -11.62 -4.84
C GLU A 15 6.24 -12.83 -5.52
N PHE A 16 5.43 -13.86 -5.79
CA PHE A 16 5.91 -15.08 -6.45
C PHE A 16 6.36 -14.80 -7.88
N VAL A 17 5.54 -14.11 -8.67
CA VAL A 17 5.88 -13.82 -10.08
C VAL A 17 7.14 -12.97 -10.19
N GLN A 18 7.33 -12.03 -9.28
CA GLN A 18 8.47 -11.12 -9.32
C GLN A 18 9.78 -11.76 -8.84
N ASN A 19 9.72 -12.58 -7.78
CA ASN A 19 10.93 -13.11 -7.14
C ASN A 19 11.32 -14.52 -7.60
N HIS A 20 10.41 -15.25 -8.26
CA HIS A 20 10.73 -16.60 -8.70
C HIS A 20 11.42 -16.57 -10.08
N PRO A 21 12.56 -17.26 -10.25
CA PRO A 21 13.33 -17.22 -11.50
C PRO A 21 12.55 -17.75 -12.71
N LYS A 22 11.56 -18.61 -12.49
CA LYS A 22 10.69 -19.16 -13.54
C LYS A 22 9.27 -19.36 -13.04
N PRO A 23 8.46 -18.30 -12.95
CA PRO A 23 7.10 -18.35 -12.38
C PRO A 23 6.11 -18.97 -13.38
N THR A 24 6.03 -20.30 -13.41
CA THR A 24 5.08 -21.01 -14.27
C THR A 24 3.69 -21.09 -13.61
N PRO A 25 2.60 -21.25 -14.40
CA PRO A 25 1.26 -21.42 -13.86
C PRO A 25 1.14 -22.58 -12.85
N LYS A 26 1.87 -23.67 -13.11
CA LYS A 26 1.88 -24.83 -12.21
C LYS A 26 2.51 -24.48 -10.86
N LEU A 27 3.71 -23.89 -10.88
CA LEU A 27 4.42 -23.49 -9.65
C LEU A 27 3.67 -22.40 -8.88
N LEU A 28 3.02 -21.46 -9.57
CA LEU A 28 2.17 -20.46 -8.91
C LEU A 28 0.99 -21.13 -8.18
N LYS A 29 0.35 -22.12 -8.81
CA LYS A 29 -0.75 -22.84 -8.18
C LYS A 29 -0.28 -23.60 -6.95
N GLU A 30 0.81 -24.38 -7.06
CA GLU A 30 1.43 -25.11 -5.94
C GLU A 30 1.77 -24.16 -4.79
N ARG A 31 2.40 -23.01 -5.09
CA ARG A 31 2.73 -22.00 -4.08
C ARG A 31 1.50 -21.45 -3.35
N LEU A 32 0.42 -21.18 -4.07
CA LEU A 32 -0.82 -20.71 -3.46
C LEU A 32 -1.48 -21.79 -2.60
N GLU A 33 -1.42 -23.05 -3.00
CA GLU A 33 -1.92 -24.18 -2.22
C GLU A 33 -1.13 -24.35 -0.91
N ASP A 34 0.20 -24.22 -0.95
CA ASP A 34 1.07 -24.25 0.24
C ASP A 34 0.75 -23.11 1.21
N ASP A 35 0.39 -21.93 0.69
CA ASP A 35 -0.03 -20.77 1.49
C ASP A 35 -1.51 -20.88 1.98
N GLY A 36 -2.18 -22.03 1.74
CA GLY A 36 -3.56 -22.31 2.16
C GLY A 36 -4.64 -21.75 1.21
N PHE A 37 -4.27 -21.30 0.01
CA PHE A 37 -5.20 -20.84 -1.01
C PHE A 37 -5.48 -21.93 -2.04
N ILE A 38 -6.44 -22.80 -1.77
CA ILE A 38 -6.88 -23.81 -2.76
C ILE A 38 -7.68 -23.12 -3.85
N GLN A 39 -7.09 -22.98 -5.04
CA GLN A 39 -7.66 -22.19 -6.14
C GLN A 39 -7.72 -22.97 -7.45
N SER A 40 -8.84 -22.81 -8.18
CA SER A 40 -8.92 -23.25 -9.56
C SER A 40 -8.09 -22.35 -10.47
N LYS A 41 -7.69 -22.85 -11.65
CA LYS A 41 -7.01 -22.07 -12.67
C LYS A 41 -7.79 -20.78 -13.00
N ARG A 42 -9.12 -20.89 -13.16
CA ARG A 42 -10.03 -19.75 -13.43
C ARG A 42 -9.96 -18.68 -12.33
N THR A 43 -9.85 -19.11 -11.07
CA THR A 43 -9.76 -18.17 -9.94
C THR A 43 -8.42 -17.43 -9.93
N ILE A 44 -7.34 -18.10 -10.34
CA ILE A 44 -6.02 -17.46 -10.47
C ILE A 44 -6.04 -16.46 -11.63
N GLU A 45 -6.60 -16.83 -12.79
CA GLU A 45 -6.74 -15.93 -13.94
C GLU A 45 -7.55 -14.67 -13.58
N ARG A 46 -8.67 -14.85 -12.86
CA ARG A 46 -9.45 -13.73 -12.36
C ARG A 46 -8.67 -12.86 -11.38
N ALA A 47 -7.88 -13.46 -10.49
CA ALA A 47 -7.05 -12.71 -9.57
C ALA A 47 -5.97 -11.88 -10.31
N LEU A 48 -5.38 -12.40 -11.39
CA LEU A 48 -4.43 -11.67 -12.23
C LEU A 48 -5.10 -10.46 -12.92
N GLU A 49 -6.34 -10.64 -13.38
CA GLU A 49 -7.13 -9.56 -13.99
C GLU A 49 -7.50 -8.47 -12.95
N GLU A 50 -7.90 -8.88 -11.74
CA GLU A 50 -8.20 -7.97 -10.65
C GLU A 50 -6.93 -7.22 -10.17
N ILE A 51 -5.76 -7.88 -10.13
CA ILE A 51 -4.47 -7.24 -9.83
C ILE A 51 -4.17 -6.14 -10.85
N ARG A 52 -4.37 -6.41 -12.14
CA ARG A 52 -4.18 -5.41 -13.20
C ARG A 52 -5.09 -4.21 -13.02
N ASN A 53 -6.37 -4.46 -12.76
CA ASN A 53 -7.38 -3.40 -12.70
C ASN A 53 -7.33 -2.58 -11.41
N GLU A 54 -7.03 -3.21 -10.26
CA GLU A 54 -7.04 -2.56 -8.95
C GLU A 54 -5.69 -1.95 -8.57
N PHE A 55 -4.58 -2.56 -9.02
CA PHE A 55 -3.22 -2.15 -8.64
C PHE A 55 -2.34 -1.72 -9.80
N PHE A 56 -2.88 -1.73 -11.04
CA PHE A 56 -2.16 -1.34 -12.25
C PHE A 56 -0.86 -2.15 -12.48
N ILE A 57 -0.78 -3.36 -11.92
CA ILE A 57 0.34 -4.29 -12.12
C ILE A 57 -0.03 -5.25 -13.24
N ASP A 58 0.66 -5.17 -14.34
CA ASP A 58 0.42 -6.00 -15.50
C ASP A 58 1.24 -7.30 -15.43
N ILE A 59 0.58 -8.40 -15.06
CA ILE A 59 1.16 -9.73 -15.02
C ILE A 59 0.69 -10.50 -16.26
N ASN A 60 1.59 -10.70 -17.22
CA ASN A 60 1.30 -11.34 -18.49
C ASN A 60 1.92 -12.74 -18.58
N TYR A 61 1.27 -13.63 -19.34
CA TYR A 61 1.84 -14.95 -19.63
C TYR A 61 2.66 -14.92 -20.93
N ASP A 62 3.98 -15.04 -20.77
CA ASP A 62 4.90 -15.21 -21.92
C ASP A 62 4.81 -16.64 -22.46
N ARG A 63 4.21 -16.80 -23.63
CA ARG A 63 4.04 -18.10 -24.29
C ARG A 63 5.35 -18.75 -24.73
N LYS A 64 6.37 -17.94 -25.06
CA LYS A 64 7.68 -18.45 -25.48
C LYS A 64 8.44 -19.01 -24.30
N LYS A 65 8.47 -18.29 -23.20
CA LYS A 65 9.14 -18.70 -21.94
C LYS A 65 8.28 -19.63 -21.10
N LYS A 66 6.98 -19.77 -21.40
CA LYS A 66 5.98 -20.56 -20.65
C LYS A 66 5.92 -20.15 -19.17
N GLN A 67 5.99 -18.86 -18.88
CA GLN A 67 6.00 -18.30 -17.53
C GLN A 67 5.25 -16.96 -17.47
N TYR A 68 4.90 -16.56 -16.26
CA TYR A 68 4.41 -15.20 -16.01
C TYR A 68 5.56 -14.20 -15.99
N VAL A 69 5.29 -12.97 -16.42
CA VAL A 69 6.21 -11.83 -16.39
C VAL A 69 5.43 -10.62 -15.87
N VAL A 70 6.05 -9.84 -15.02
CA VAL A 70 5.54 -8.53 -14.63
C VAL A 70 6.02 -7.53 -15.66
N SER A 71 5.10 -6.78 -16.26
CA SER A 71 5.42 -5.63 -17.10
C SER A 71 5.36 -4.40 -16.20
N ASP A 72 6.51 -3.90 -15.78
CA ASP A 72 6.63 -2.70 -14.96
C ASP A 72 6.99 -1.54 -15.90
N GLU A 73 5.99 -0.77 -16.33
CA GLU A 73 6.20 0.41 -17.18
C GLU A 73 6.75 1.59 -16.35
N GLU A 74 6.51 1.58 -15.04
CA GLU A 74 7.05 2.55 -14.09
C GLU A 74 8.04 1.85 -13.15
N GLU A 75 9.32 2.04 -13.42
CA GLU A 75 10.42 1.43 -12.67
C GLU A 75 10.31 1.74 -11.16
N GLY A 76 10.02 0.71 -10.37
CA GLY A 76 9.93 0.80 -8.92
C GLY A 76 8.52 0.80 -8.33
N TYR A 77 7.45 1.10 -9.08
CA TYR A 77 6.07 1.10 -8.55
C TYR A 77 5.67 -0.25 -7.96
N THR A 78 5.90 -1.32 -8.70
CA THR A 78 5.58 -2.68 -8.23
C THR A 78 6.37 -3.07 -6.99
N GLN A 79 7.63 -2.63 -6.87
CA GLN A 79 8.47 -2.87 -5.68
C GLN A 79 7.94 -2.13 -4.44
N GLU A 80 7.54 -0.89 -4.59
CA GLU A 80 6.94 -0.12 -3.50
C GLU A 80 5.63 -0.75 -3.04
N LEU A 81 4.79 -1.17 -3.97
CA LEU A 81 3.52 -1.82 -3.65
C LEU A 81 3.72 -3.14 -2.90
N ILE A 82 4.69 -3.96 -3.32
CA ILE A 82 5.07 -5.19 -2.61
C ILE A 82 5.55 -4.88 -1.18
N ARG A 83 6.35 -3.84 -1.02
CA ARG A 83 6.78 -3.40 0.31
C ARG A 83 5.58 -3.04 1.20
N TYR A 84 4.60 -2.34 0.66
CA TYR A 84 3.35 -2.02 1.35
C TYR A 84 2.56 -3.27 1.75
N PHE A 85 2.40 -4.22 0.84
CA PHE A 85 1.73 -5.48 1.13
C PHE A 85 2.48 -6.32 2.17
N LYS A 86 3.80 -6.34 2.12
CA LYS A 86 4.64 -7.02 3.12
C LYS A 86 4.41 -6.46 4.52
N LEU A 87 4.40 -5.14 4.66
CA LEU A 87 4.14 -4.47 5.93
C LEU A 87 2.75 -4.80 6.47
N ASN A 88 1.72 -4.75 5.63
CA ASN A 88 0.36 -5.12 6.01
C ASN A 88 0.25 -6.59 6.43
N TYR A 89 0.88 -7.50 5.68
CA TYR A 89 0.89 -8.93 6.01
C TYR A 89 1.59 -9.21 7.36
N GLN A 90 2.72 -8.56 7.60
CA GLN A 90 3.44 -8.67 8.87
C GLN A 90 2.58 -8.14 10.03
N ALA A 91 1.95 -6.98 9.87
CA ALA A 91 1.06 -6.40 10.88
C ALA A 91 -0.12 -7.34 11.20
N GLU A 92 -0.79 -7.90 10.20
CA GLU A 92 -1.89 -8.85 10.42
C GLU A 92 -1.42 -10.15 11.10
N THR A 93 -0.25 -10.67 10.69
CA THR A 93 0.33 -11.87 11.30
C THR A 93 0.61 -11.63 12.78
N LEU A 94 1.14 -10.47 13.11
CA LEU A 94 1.39 -10.07 14.49
C LEU A 94 0.08 -9.94 15.27
N VAL A 95 -0.92 -9.24 14.75
CA VAL A 95 -2.23 -9.07 15.40
C VAL A 95 -2.94 -10.41 15.61
N SER A 96 -2.91 -11.31 14.61
CA SER A 96 -3.54 -12.62 14.72
C SER A 96 -2.86 -13.50 15.77
N ASN A 97 -1.54 -13.45 15.87
CA ASN A 97 -0.78 -14.20 16.88
C ASN A 97 -0.95 -13.61 18.29
N LEU A 98 -1.05 -12.30 18.42
CA LEU A 98 -1.31 -11.63 19.70
C LEU A 98 -2.75 -11.90 20.18
N GLY A 99 -3.73 -11.95 19.26
CA GLY A 99 -5.12 -12.27 19.59
C GLY A 99 -5.34 -13.71 20.08
N SER A 100 -4.44 -14.63 19.72
CA SER A 100 -4.55 -16.04 20.09
C SER A 100 -3.89 -16.39 21.44
N SER A 101 -3.03 -15.54 21.99
CA SER A 101 -2.39 -15.81 23.29
C SER A 101 -1.82 -14.56 23.97
N LYS A 102 -2.40 -14.21 25.13
CA LYS A 102 -1.84 -13.19 26.04
C LYS A 102 -0.38 -13.45 26.47
N LYS A 103 0.06 -14.72 26.44
CA LYS A 103 1.43 -15.10 26.81
C LYS A 103 2.47 -14.71 25.77
N LEU A 104 2.08 -14.65 24.48
CA LEU A 104 2.99 -14.23 23.40
C LEU A 104 3.24 -12.72 23.41
N SER A 105 2.31 -11.91 23.93
CA SER A 105 2.49 -10.46 24.00
C SER A 105 3.67 -10.04 24.89
N ASN A 106 4.01 -10.85 25.90
CA ASN A 106 5.13 -10.55 26.81
C ASN A 106 6.51 -10.81 26.18
N ASN A 107 6.57 -11.54 25.07
CA ASN A 107 7.82 -11.90 24.38
C ASN A 107 8.09 -10.99 23.15
N ILE A 108 7.22 -10.03 22.89
CA ILE A 108 7.33 -9.14 21.73
C ILE A 108 7.38 -7.71 22.25
N SER A 109 8.51 -7.05 22.06
CA SER A 109 8.63 -5.60 22.27
C SER A 109 8.40 -4.89 20.94
N TYR A 110 7.44 -3.98 20.95
CA TYR A 110 7.21 -3.08 19.82
C TYR A 110 7.77 -1.72 20.14
N ASP A 111 8.75 -1.30 19.40
CA ASP A 111 9.14 0.10 19.36
C ASP A 111 8.22 0.82 18.35
N PHE A 112 7.01 1.10 18.79
CA PHE A 112 6.15 2.01 18.05
C PHE A 112 6.70 3.42 18.28
N GLU A 113 7.59 3.87 17.41
CA GLU A 113 7.74 5.31 17.26
C GLU A 113 6.34 5.90 17.15
N LYS A 114 5.98 6.71 18.15
CA LYS A 114 4.71 7.43 18.37
C LYS A 114 3.65 7.23 17.29
N GLN A 115 2.43 6.89 17.72
CA GLN A 115 1.23 6.73 16.87
C GLN A 115 1.32 7.59 15.60
N ILE A 116 1.20 6.95 14.45
CA ILE A 116 1.09 7.63 13.16
C ILE A 116 -0.14 8.52 13.23
N GLN A 117 0.06 9.79 13.51
CA GLN A 117 -1.02 10.77 13.61
C GLN A 117 -1.32 11.32 12.20
N GLY A 118 -2.60 11.60 11.94
CA GLY A 118 -3.02 12.27 10.70
C GLY A 118 -3.36 11.33 9.54
N THR A 119 -3.29 10.00 9.71
CA THR A 119 -3.65 9.05 8.65
C THR A 119 -5.11 9.15 8.19
N GLN A 120 -6.01 9.64 9.06
CA GLN A 120 -7.40 9.89 8.73
C GLN A 120 -7.59 10.93 7.62
N PHE A 121 -6.62 11.81 7.41
CA PHE A 121 -6.66 12.86 6.38
C PHE A 121 -6.06 12.44 5.03
N ILE A 122 -5.42 11.27 4.93
CA ILE A 122 -4.74 10.82 3.72
C ILE A 122 -5.70 10.80 2.52
N GLY A 123 -6.90 10.25 2.70
CA GLY A 123 -7.91 10.17 1.64
C GLY A 123 -8.31 11.54 1.10
N ASP A 124 -8.59 12.48 1.99
CA ASP A 124 -9.01 13.84 1.63
C ASP A 124 -7.88 14.60 0.91
N ILE A 125 -6.64 14.43 1.38
CA ILE A 125 -5.46 15.05 0.77
C ILE A 125 -5.21 14.49 -0.63
N LEU A 126 -5.27 13.18 -0.83
CA LEU A 126 -5.10 12.55 -2.14
C LEU A 126 -6.22 12.97 -3.11
N GLN A 127 -7.44 13.10 -2.62
CA GLN A 127 -8.55 13.63 -3.42
C GLN A 127 -8.30 15.09 -3.84
N ALA A 128 -7.81 15.92 -2.93
CA ALA A 128 -7.48 17.31 -3.22
C ALA A 128 -6.36 17.41 -4.28
N ILE A 129 -5.32 16.57 -4.18
CA ILE A 129 -4.23 16.50 -5.17
C ILE A 129 -4.78 16.10 -6.54
N SER A 130 -5.54 15.00 -6.62
CA SER A 130 -6.07 14.49 -7.89
C SER A 130 -7.05 15.46 -8.56
N SER A 131 -7.83 16.18 -7.74
CA SER A 131 -8.81 17.17 -8.22
C SER A 131 -8.22 18.58 -8.39
N LYS A 132 -6.93 18.76 -8.14
CA LYS A 132 -6.23 20.07 -8.16
C LYS A 132 -6.94 21.12 -7.31
N ARG A 133 -7.42 20.73 -6.12
CA ARG A 133 -8.11 21.61 -5.17
C ARG A 133 -7.16 22.03 -4.06
N THR A 134 -7.37 23.24 -3.56
CA THR A 134 -6.71 23.73 -2.36
C THR A 134 -7.33 23.14 -1.11
N ILE A 135 -6.51 23.00 -0.07
CA ILE A 135 -6.95 22.59 1.26
C ILE A 135 -6.62 23.67 2.29
N LYS A 136 -7.47 23.78 3.31
CA LYS A 136 -7.22 24.61 4.47
C LYS A 136 -6.61 23.72 5.55
N VAL A 137 -5.40 24.05 5.99
CA VAL A 137 -4.68 23.29 7.01
C VAL A 137 -4.47 24.15 8.25
N ARG A 138 -4.71 23.57 9.41
CA ARG A 138 -4.38 24.15 10.71
C ARG A 138 -3.02 23.59 11.12
N HIS A 139 -2.03 24.47 11.17
CA HIS A 139 -0.65 24.10 11.47
C HIS A 139 -0.22 24.75 12.79
N GLN A 140 0.36 23.93 13.67
CA GLN A 140 0.95 24.39 14.92
C GLN A 140 2.39 23.86 15.01
N LYS A 141 3.35 24.75 15.17
CA LYS A 141 4.72 24.37 15.49
C LYS A 141 4.84 23.98 16.94
N PHE A 142 5.84 23.19 17.29
CA PHE A 142 6.09 22.73 18.65
C PHE A 142 6.34 23.89 19.64
N GLU A 143 6.84 25.02 19.14
CA GLU A 143 7.20 26.21 19.91
C GLU A 143 6.08 27.28 19.90
N ASP A 144 5.05 27.11 19.09
CA ASP A 144 3.98 28.09 18.94
C ASP A 144 2.83 27.74 19.90
N GLU A 145 2.37 28.72 20.72
CA GLU A 145 1.20 28.56 21.58
C GLU A 145 -0.10 28.50 20.77
N GLU A 146 -0.15 29.12 19.58
CA GLU A 146 -1.34 29.18 18.72
C GLU A 146 -1.12 28.48 17.38
N ALA A 147 -2.18 27.82 16.91
CA ALA A 147 -2.19 27.21 15.59
C ALA A 147 -2.50 28.24 14.50
N SER A 148 -1.70 28.28 13.44
CA SER A 148 -1.95 29.12 12.27
C SER A 148 -2.75 28.38 11.20
N GLU A 149 -3.68 29.06 10.53
CA GLU A 149 -4.39 28.54 9.38
C GLU A 149 -3.69 28.92 8.09
N ARG A 150 -3.56 27.97 7.18
CA ARG A 150 -2.94 28.18 5.86
C ARG A 150 -3.79 27.54 4.78
N ILE A 151 -3.80 28.16 3.61
CA ILE A 151 -4.36 27.55 2.39
C ILE A 151 -3.18 26.99 1.59
N LEU A 152 -3.28 25.72 1.26
CA LEU A 152 -2.26 24.96 0.57
C LEU A 152 -2.83 24.36 -0.71
N ALA A 153 -2.12 24.54 -1.83
CA ALA A 153 -2.34 23.80 -3.06
C ALA A 153 -1.44 22.53 -3.04
N PRO A 154 -1.93 21.38 -2.61
CA PRO A 154 -1.11 20.20 -2.44
C PRO A 154 -0.84 19.54 -3.80
N TYR A 155 0.39 19.04 -4.02
CA TYR A 155 0.74 18.27 -5.21
C TYR A 155 1.39 16.93 -4.92
N LEU A 156 1.86 16.69 -3.67
CA LEU A 156 2.47 15.42 -3.28
C LEU A 156 2.20 15.13 -1.80
N LEU A 157 1.84 13.89 -1.52
CA LEU A 157 1.82 13.33 -0.17
C LEU A 157 2.97 12.31 -0.05
N LYS A 158 3.90 12.55 0.88
CA LYS A 158 5.11 11.74 1.05
C LYS A 158 5.14 11.09 2.43
N GLU A 159 5.33 9.79 2.48
CA GLU A 159 5.72 9.10 3.71
C GLU A 159 7.24 9.08 3.84
N PHE A 160 7.75 9.42 5.04
CA PHE A 160 9.16 9.30 5.37
C PHE A 160 9.34 8.94 6.84
N LYS A 161 9.97 7.82 7.12
CA LYS A 161 10.24 7.31 8.48
C LYS A 161 8.98 7.29 9.37
N GLY A 162 7.88 6.74 8.87
CA GLY A 162 6.61 6.64 9.60
C GLY A 162 5.85 7.95 9.75
N ARG A 163 6.24 9.02 9.07
CA ARG A 163 5.56 10.33 9.09
C ARG A 163 5.08 10.72 7.71
N TRP A 164 3.91 11.34 7.66
CA TRP A 164 3.33 11.84 6.43
C TRP A 164 3.62 13.34 6.27
N TYR A 165 4.07 13.73 5.10
CA TYR A 165 4.38 15.09 4.71
C TYR A 165 3.56 15.49 3.51
N ILE A 166 2.94 16.66 3.58
CA ILE A 166 2.23 17.27 2.46
C ILE A 166 3.16 18.28 1.82
N LEU A 167 3.45 18.10 0.53
CA LEU A 167 4.16 19.08 -0.26
C LEU A 167 3.13 19.85 -1.11
N GLY A 168 3.24 21.16 -1.10
CA GLY A 168 2.30 22.03 -1.79
C GLY A 168 2.74 23.48 -1.73
N GLU A 169 2.08 24.31 -2.51
CA GLU A 169 2.28 25.76 -2.51
C GLU A 169 1.36 26.41 -1.47
N VAL A 170 1.93 27.26 -0.63
CA VAL A 170 1.15 28.06 0.33
C VAL A 170 0.62 29.29 -0.38
N LEU A 171 -0.71 29.38 -0.46
CA LEU A 171 -1.37 30.53 -1.08
C LEU A 171 -1.53 31.68 -0.07
N HIS A 172 -1.05 32.84 -0.42
CA HIS A 172 -1.26 34.07 0.36
C HIS A 172 -2.64 34.67 0.07
N GLU A 173 -3.17 35.49 0.99
CA GLU A 173 -4.53 36.06 0.85
C GLU A 173 -4.77 36.88 -0.42
N SER A 174 -3.71 37.43 -1.02
CA SER A 174 -3.76 38.17 -2.28
C SER A 174 -4.03 37.32 -3.55
N GLU A 175 -3.93 36.00 -3.47
CA GLU A 175 -4.08 35.06 -4.62
C GLU A 175 -5.44 34.33 -4.61
N LYS A 176 -6.30 34.65 -3.65
CA LYS A 176 -7.64 34.01 -3.49
C LYS A 176 -8.69 34.39 -4.52
N LEU A 177 -8.39 35.30 -5.45
CA LEU A 177 -9.34 35.89 -6.41
C LEU A 177 -8.87 35.73 -7.88
N LYS A 178 -8.63 34.49 -8.31
CA LYS A 178 -8.59 34.20 -9.74
C LYS A 178 -9.29 32.90 -10.05
#